data_1b213d29db1fb3e739aa08c320eb9963
#
_entry.id   1b213d29db1fb3e739aa08c320eb9963
#
_cell.length_a   1.000
_cell.length_b   1.000
_cell.length_c   1.000
_cell.angle_alpha   90.00
_cell.angle_beta   90.00
_cell.angle_gamma   90.00
#
_symmetry.space_group_name_H-M   'P 1'
#
loop_
_entity.id
_entity.type
_entity.pdbx_description
1 polymer ?
#
loop_
_entity_poly.entity_id
_entity_poly.type
_entity_poly.pdbx_seq_one_letter_code
_entity_poly.pdbx_strand_id
1 'polypeptide(L)'
;MPEPATKRILSGVQPSGKLHLGNYFGAIRQHIALQEQGDAFYFIADYHALTTLKEAEAREADAAQKAGKTTWKSAREILAENVRDVALDYLALGLDPDRATFYRQSDVPEVTELTWILSTVTGMGLLERATSYKDKVSKGITPTVGLFTYPVLMAADILIVRSNLVPVGKDQVQHLEMTRDMAGYFNQAYDDVFPEPREMLGDAPTVPGTDGQKMSKSYGNTIEIFAEGKALKTAVMGVVTDSTPLEEPKNPETCNVFALYKLFATAGEAAQLAEQYRNPMLNADARKGRAFGYGDAKQLLLAKIDARFGPARERRKQLAADPVTVEDVLRAGARKARAEARKTLALVRQAVGMAAAPAE
;
A
#
# COMPACT_ATOMS: atom_id res chain seq x y z
N MET A 1 -8.55 -18.37 24.18
CA MET A 1 -7.97 -17.26 24.96
C MET A 1 -8.95 -16.09 24.88
N PRO A 2 -9.18 -15.30 25.95
CA PRO A 2 -10.01 -14.12 25.85
C PRO A 2 -9.41 -13.18 24.80
N GLU A 3 -10.25 -12.58 23.95
CA GLU A 3 -9.80 -11.56 23.01
C GLU A 3 -9.05 -10.46 23.77
N PRO A 4 -7.89 -10.00 23.27
CA PRO A 4 -7.20 -8.89 23.90
C PRO A 4 -8.16 -7.68 23.96
N ALA A 5 -8.22 -7.04 25.10
CA ALA A 5 -9.17 -5.96 25.41
C ALA A 5 -9.06 -4.76 24.46
N THR A 6 -7.99 -4.67 23.67
CA THR A 6 -7.75 -3.59 22.70
C THR A 6 -7.26 -4.17 21.38
N LYS A 7 -7.89 -3.78 20.27
CA LYS A 7 -7.40 -4.11 18.93
C LYS A 7 -6.12 -3.32 18.67
N ARG A 8 -5.02 -4.03 18.43
CA ARG A 8 -3.75 -3.43 18.01
C ARG A 8 -3.50 -3.80 16.56
N ILE A 9 -3.54 -2.79 15.71
CA ILE A 9 -3.53 -2.92 14.26
C ILE A 9 -2.15 -2.52 13.75
N LEU A 10 -1.56 -3.32 12.86
CA LEU A 10 -0.33 -2.91 12.18
C LEU A 10 -0.45 -3.15 10.68
N SER A 11 0.03 -2.20 9.90
CA SER A 11 0.27 -2.40 8.47
C SER A 11 1.45 -1.57 7.99
N GLY A 12 2.19 -2.12 7.03
CA GLY A 12 3.30 -1.46 6.37
C GLY A 12 3.00 -1.11 4.92
N VAL A 13 3.56 -0.02 4.45
CA VAL A 13 3.52 0.35 3.04
C VAL A 13 4.93 0.49 2.49
N GLN A 14 5.24 -0.30 1.46
CA GLN A 14 6.55 -0.22 0.80
C GLN A 14 6.62 1.06 -0.04
N PRO A 15 7.67 1.90 0.12
CA PRO A 15 7.86 3.12 -0.66
C PRO A 15 8.38 2.78 -2.07
N SER A 16 7.47 2.40 -2.94
CA SER A 16 7.75 1.89 -4.29
C SER A 16 7.36 2.85 -5.42
N GLY A 17 7.32 4.15 -5.14
CA GLY A 17 6.93 5.22 -6.05
C GLY A 17 5.48 5.67 -5.89
N LYS A 18 4.99 6.49 -6.82
CA LYS A 18 3.70 7.19 -6.72
C LYS A 18 2.51 6.26 -6.48
N LEU A 19 1.59 6.71 -5.63
CA LEU A 19 0.36 5.98 -5.32
C LEU A 19 -0.68 6.13 -6.45
N HIS A 20 -1.37 5.04 -6.74
CA HIS A 20 -2.42 4.98 -7.76
C HIS A 20 -3.74 4.47 -7.15
N LEU A 21 -4.83 4.55 -7.91
CA LEU A 21 -6.16 4.14 -7.46
C LEU A 21 -6.18 2.72 -6.89
N GLY A 22 -5.40 1.78 -7.46
CA GLY A 22 -5.27 0.42 -6.95
C GLY A 22 -4.70 0.35 -5.53
N ASN A 23 -3.72 1.21 -5.19
CA ASN A 23 -3.20 1.29 -3.82
C ASN A 23 -4.25 1.87 -2.85
N TYR A 24 -4.96 2.91 -3.28
CA TYR A 24 -5.97 3.56 -2.45
C TYR A 24 -7.13 2.62 -2.10
N PHE A 25 -7.76 2.03 -3.10
CA PHE A 25 -8.89 1.14 -2.87
C PHE A 25 -8.47 -0.22 -2.32
N GLY A 26 -7.23 -0.66 -2.62
CA GLY A 26 -6.68 -1.93 -2.18
C GLY A 26 -6.27 -1.96 -0.71
N ALA A 27 -5.77 -0.85 -0.16
CA ALA A 27 -5.22 -0.81 1.18
C ALA A 27 -5.45 0.53 1.91
N ILE A 28 -5.05 1.67 1.32
CA ILE A 28 -4.92 2.94 2.05
C ILE A 28 -6.24 3.40 2.64
N ARG A 29 -7.35 3.26 1.90
CA ARG A 29 -8.70 3.59 2.38
C ARG A 29 -9.06 2.81 3.64
N GLN A 30 -8.69 1.52 3.70
CA GLN A 30 -8.90 0.67 4.87
C GLN A 30 -8.02 1.12 6.04
N HIS A 31 -6.74 1.43 5.80
CA HIS A 31 -5.84 1.92 6.85
C HIS A 31 -6.38 3.19 7.51
N ILE A 32 -6.83 4.16 6.69
CA ILE A 32 -7.41 5.41 7.19
C ILE A 32 -8.69 5.15 7.99
N ALA A 33 -9.54 4.23 7.56
CA ALA A 33 -10.76 3.89 8.30
C ALA A 33 -10.49 3.15 9.62
N LEU A 34 -9.42 2.35 9.68
CA LEU A 34 -9.07 1.54 10.84
C LEU A 34 -8.43 2.36 11.98
N GLN A 35 -7.89 3.56 11.72
CA GLN A 35 -7.35 4.42 12.76
C GLN A 35 -8.38 4.80 13.85
N GLU A 36 -9.69 4.65 13.56
CA GLU A 36 -10.78 4.89 14.50
C GLU A 36 -11.17 3.65 15.34
N GLN A 37 -10.59 2.48 15.03
CA GLN A 37 -11.09 1.20 15.56
C GLN A 37 -10.16 0.55 16.59
N GLY A 38 -8.97 1.11 16.81
CA GLY A 38 -7.99 0.55 17.73
C GLY A 38 -6.69 1.32 17.76
N ASP A 39 -5.70 0.76 18.46
CA ASP A 39 -4.35 1.26 18.54
C ASP A 39 -3.61 0.92 17.23
N ALA A 40 -3.59 1.87 16.30
CA ALA A 40 -3.13 1.64 14.93
C ALA A 40 -1.67 2.09 14.74
N PHE A 41 -0.86 1.19 14.22
CA PHE A 41 0.54 1.41 13.83
C PHE A 41 0.67 1.27 12.32
N TYR A 42 1.10 2.33 11.65
CA TYR A 42 1.39 2.32 10.22
C TYR A 42 2.82 2.74 9.98
N PHE A 43 3.54 1.97 9.17
CA PHE A 43 4.93 2.27 8.90
C PHE A 43 5.26 2.29 7.41
N ILE A 44 6.25 3.11 7.07
CA ILE A 44 6.87 3.14 5.75
C ILE A 44 7.97 2.11 5.77
N ALA A 45 7.81 1.05 4.98
CA ALA A 45 8.65 -0.15 4.99
C ALA A 45 9.94 0.07 4.15
N ASP A 46 10.80 0.97 4.61
CA ASP A 46 12.01 1.36 3.92
C ASP A 46 13.13 0.30 3.98
N TYR A 47 13.25 -0.50 5.04
CA TYR A 47 14.12 -1.68 5.04
C TYR A 47 13.67 -2.71 3.99
N HIS A 48 12.36 -3.00 3.89
CA HIS A 48 11.84 -3.90 2.87
C HIS A 48 12.11 -3.38 1.45
N ALA A 49 12.08 -2.07 1.24
CA ALA A 49 12.37 -1.46 -0.05
C ALA A 49 13.78 -1.75 -0.55
N LEU A 50 14.76 -1.93 0.34
CA LEU A 50 16.14 -2.25 -0.01
C LEU A 50 16.26 -3.54 -0.84
N THR A 51 15.32 -4.49 -0.68
CA THR A 51 15.33 -5.77 -1.40
C THR A 51 15.09 -5.64 -2.90
N THR A 52 14.53 -4.50 -3.36
CA THR A 52 14.18 -4.24 -4.77
C THR A 52 14.70 -2.89 -5.27
N LEU A 53 15.55 -2.23 -4.49
CA LEU A 53 15.99 -0.86 -4.80
C LEU A 53 16.93 -0.79 -6.00
N LYS A 54 17.78 -1.81 -6.19
CA LYS A 54 18.68 -1.91 -7.35
C LYS A 54 17.91 -2.06 -8.66
N GLU A 55 16.83 -2.85 -8.65
CA GLU A 55 15.96 -2.99 -9.82
C GLU A 55 15.18 -1.70 -10.11
N ALA A 56 14.84 -0.93 -9.07
CA ALA A 56 14.22 0.39 -9.25
C ALA A 56 15.20 1.37 -9.91
N GLU A 57 16.45 1.41 -9.47
CA GLU A 57 17.51 2.24 -10.09
C GLU A 57 17.78 1.83 -11.53
N ALA A 58 17.87 0.54 -11.82
CA ALA A 58 18.07 0.03 -13.18
C ALA A 58 16.93 0.44 -14.13
N ARG A 59 15.67 0.38 -13.65
CA ARG A 59 14.50 0.85 -14.42
C ARG A 59 14.54 2.36 -14.66
N GLU A 60 14.95 3.15 -13.68
CA GLU A 60 15.10 4.60 -13.81
C GLU A 60 16.20 4.94 -14.85
N ALA A 61 17.33 4.22 -14.81
CA ALA A 61 18.41 4.37 -15.78
C ALA A 61 17.95 4.03 -17.21
N ASP A 62 17.24 2.91 -17.40
CA ASP A 62 16.71 2.51 -18.71
C ASP A 62 15.70 3.54 -19.25
N ALA A 63 14.79 4.02 -18.40
CA ALA A 63 13.84 5.05 -18.78
C ALA A 63 14.52 6.38 -19.16
N ALA A 64 15.55 6.78 -18.42
CA ALA A 64 16.33 7.98 -18.70
C ALA A 64 17.07 7.86 -20.04
N GLN A 65 17.71 6.72 -20.31
CA GLN A 65 18.42 6.46 -21.57
C GLN A 65 17.46 6.47 -22.77
N LYS A 66 16.27 5.83 -22.65
CA LYS A 66 15.25 5.87 -23.70
C LYS A 66 14.73 7.28 -23.97
N ALA A 67 14.75 8.14 -22.96
CA ALA A 67 14.41 9.57 -23.09
C ALA A 67 15.59 10.46 -23.54
N GLY A 68 16.75 9.89 -23.91
CA GLY A 68 17.95 10.61 -24.33
C GLY A 68 18.67 11.36 -23.21
N LYS A 69 18.42 11.00 -21.94
CA LYS A 69 19.08 11.58 -20.77
C LYS A 69 20.36 10.79 -20.42
N THR A 70 21.37 11.50 -19.93
CA THR A 70 22.65 10.91 -19.47
C THR A 70 22.73 10.77 -17.95
N THR A 71 21.73 11.25 -17.22
CA THR A 71 21.67 11.20 -15.75
C THR A 71 20.32 10.63 -15.30
N TRP A 72 20.34 9.88 -14.23
CA TRP A 72 19.17 9.31 -13.56
C TRP A 72 19.34 9.38 -12.06
N LYS A 73 18.25 9.14 -11.32
CA LYS A 73 18.29 9.10 -9.85
C LYS A 73 18.99 7.85 -9.37
N SER A 74 19.91 8.02 -8.43
CA SER A 74 20.54 6.91 -7.71
C SER A 74 19.52 6.16 -6.83
N ALA A 75 19.85 4.93 -6.45
CA ALA A 75 19.08 4.14 -5.49
C ALA A 75 18.74 4.92 -4.19
N ARG A 76 19.73 5.67 -3.66
CA ARG A 76 19.59 6.51 -2.48
C ARG A 76 18.53 7.62 -2.68
N GLU A 77 18.59 8.32 -3.82
CA GLU A 77 17.64 9.40 -4.12
C GLU A 77 16.23 8.86 -4.33
N ILE A 78 16.10 7.70 -5.02
CA ILE A 78 14.83 7.02 -5.24
C ILE A 78 14.19 6.65 -3.90
N LEU A 79 14.95 6.04 -2.99
CA LEU A 79 14.42 5.66 -1.68
C LEU A 79 13.97 6.87 -0.87
N ALA A 80 14.81 7.89 -0.77
CA ALA A 80 14.52 9.11 0.00
C ALA A 80 13.28 9.83 -0.53
N GLU A 81 13.13 9.95 -1.85
CA GLU A 81 11.96 10.55 -2.49
C GLU A 81 10.70 9.72 -2.25
N ASN A 82 10.77 8.40 -2.44
CA ASN A 82 9.63 7.53 -2.27
C ASN A 82 9.14 7.48 -0.81
N VAL A 83 10.05 7.49 0.17
CA VAL A 83 9.70 7.55 1.61
C VAL A 83 8.97 8.85 1.91
N ARG A 84 9.51 9.98 1.43
CA ARG A 84 8.86 11.29 1.59
C ARG A 84 7.49 11.33 0.92
N ASP A 85 7.38 10.81 -0.30
CA ASP A 85 6.11 10.81 -1.04
C ASP A 85 5.05 9.98 -0.32
N VAL A 86 5.37 8.80 0.20
CA VAL A 86 4.44 7.98 0.98
C VAL A 86 3.99 8.72 2.25
N ALA A 87 4.90 9.42 2.95
CA ALA A 87 4.54 10.20 4.14
C ALA A 87 3.54 11.31 3.79
N LEU A 88 3.84 12.10 2.75
CA LEU A 88 2.96 13.15 2.25
C LEU A 88 1.60 12.60 1.83
N ASP A 89 1.59 11.49 1.10
CA ASP A 89 0.40 10.89 0.53
C ASP A 89 -0.56 10.38 1.62
N TYR A 90 -0.05 9.67 2.63
CA TYR A 90 -0.87 9.17 3.74
C TYR A 90 -1.49 10.30 4.56
N LEU A 91 -0.70 11.29 4.94
CA LEU A 91 -1.18 12.47 5.68
C LEU A 91 -2.19 13.28 4.86
N ALA A 92 -1.95 13.44 3.56
CA ALA A 92 -2.86 14.14 2.66
C ALA A 92 -4.19 13.40 2.47
N LEU A 93 -4.16 12.07 2.42
CA LEU A 93 -5.35 11.22 2.29
C LEU A 93 -6.17 11.10 3.57
N GLY A 94 -5.68 11.61 4.70
CA GLY A 94 -6.44 11.72 5.95
C GLY A 94 -5.97 10.80 7.07
N LEU A 95 -4.74 10.26 6.99
CA LEU A 95 -4.12 9.65 8.17
C LEU A 95 -3.88 10.74 9.21
N ASP A 96 -4.42 10.54 10.42
CA ASP A 96 -4.34 11.44 11.55
C ASP A 96 -3.24 10.96 12.52
N PRO A 97 -2.13 11.71 12.68
CA PRO A 97 -1.02 11.31 13.55
C PRO A 97 -1.37 11.36 15.06
N ASP A 98 -2.47 11.98 15.43
CA ASP A 98 -2.97 11.96 16.82
C ASP A 98 -3.71 10.66 17.13
N ARG A 99 -4.25 9.99 16.11
CA ARG A 99 -5.02 8.74 16.22
C ARG A 99 -4.24 7.50 15.86
N ALA A 100 -3.30 7.61 14.92
CA ALA A 100 -2.47 6.51 14.47
C ALA A 100 -0.99 6.83 14.69
N THR A 101 -0.22 5.81 15.06
CA THR A 101 1.24 5.89 15.13
C THR A 101 1.81 5.69 13.74
N PHE A 102 2.35 6.76 13.12
CA PHE A 102 2.89 6.72 11.77
C PHE A 102 4.39 7.01 11.76
N TYR A 103 5.20 6.10 11.20
CA TYR A 103 6.66 6.17 11.31
C TYR A 103 7.38 5.50 10.13
N ARG A 104 8.68 5.74 9.99
CA ARG A 104 9.56 4.96 9.11
C ARG A 104 10.04 3.71 9.85
N GLN A 105 10.05 2.58 9.20
CA GLN A 105 10.53 1.31 9.78
C GLN A 105 11.97 1.46 10.32
N SER A 106 12.85 2.13 9.57
CA SER A 106 14.25 2.37 9.96
C SER A 106 14.43 3.25 11.20
N ASP A 107 13.41 4.00 11.61
CA ASP A 107 13.43 4.77 12.85
C ASP A 107 13.15 3.90 14.11
N VAL A 108 12.83 2.60 13.92
CA VAL A 108 12.60 1.61 14.98
C VAL A 108 13.62 0.47 14.85
N PRO A 109 14.90 0.70 15.17
CA PRO A 109 15.97 -0.30 14.98
C PRO A 109 15.78 -1.57 15.78
N GLU A 110 14.97 -1.56 16.83
CA GLU A 110 14.60 -2.69 17.66
C GLU A 110 14.02 -3.86 16.83
N VAL A 111 13.41 -3.56 15.67
CA VAL A 111 12.91 -4.55 14.72
C VAL A 111 14.04 -5.45 14.18
N THR A 112 15.22 -4.91 13.96
CA THR A 112 16.36 -5.68 13.41
C THR A 112 16.93 -6.66 14.43
N GLU A 113 16.94 -6.31 15.69
CA GLU A 113 17.34 -7.24 16.77
C GLU A 113 16.31 -8.39 16.88
N LEU A 114 15.03 -8.08 16.89
CA LEU A 114 13.99 -9.11 16.89
C LEU A 114 14.09 -10.01 15.65
N THR A 115 14.36 -9.44 14.48
CA THR A 115 14.59 -10.22 13.24
C THR A 115 15.70 -11.23 13.42
N TRP A 116 16.82 -10.85 14.04
CA TRP A 116 17.91 -11.77 14.32
C TRP A 116 17.46 -12.89 15.26
N ILE A 117 16.80 -12.56 16.37
CA ILE A 117 16.35 -13.55 17.35
C ILE A 117 15.35 -14.53 16.71
N LEU A 118 14.35 -14.04 15.95
CA LEU A 118 13.41 -14.89 15.24
C LEU A 118 14.09 -15.78 14.19
N SER A 119 15.16 -15.30 13.56
CA SER A 119 15.94 -16.09 12.59
C SER A 119 16.57 -17.33 13.23
N THR A 120 16.86 -17.31 14.54
CA THR A 120 17.47 -18.44 15.25
C THR A 120 16.49 -19.60 15.53
N VAL A 121 15.18 -19.33 15.49
CA VAL A 121 14.12 -20.32 15.69
C VAL A 121 13.38 -20.68 14.40
N THR A 122 13.65 -19.95 13.32
CA THR A 122 12.98 -20.14 12.02
C THR A 122 13.74 -21.13 11.15
N GLY A 123 13.13 -22.25 10.82
CA GLY A 123 13.73 -23.23 9.92
C GLY A 123 13.79 -22.76 8.47
N MET A 124 14.88 -23.08 7.75
CA MET A 124 15.07 -22.76 6.33
C MET A 124 13.88 -23.20 5.45
N GLY A 125 13.33 -24.40 5.71
CA GLY A 125 12.21 -24.95 4.96
C GLY A 125 10.93 -24.12 5.03
N LEU A 126 10.72 -23.30 6.08
CA LEU A 126 9.63 -22.35 6.14
C LEU A 126 9.83 -21.24 5.08
N LEU A 127 11.03 -20.67 5.04
CA LEU A 127 11.36 -19.57 4.11
C LEU A 127 11.38 -20.03 2.65
N GLU A 128 11.86 -21.25 2.38
CA GLU A 128 11.86 -21.86 1.04
C GLU A 128 10.44 -22.05 0.46
N ARG A 129 9.42 -22.18 1.31
CA ARG A 129 8.02 -22.27 0.89
C ARG A 129 7.39 -20.94 0.51
N ALA A 130 8.02 -19.80 0.83
CA ALA A 130 7.49 -18.48 0.53
C ALA A 130 7.25 -18.31 -0.98
N THR A 131 5.99 -18.11 -1.37
CA THR A 131 5.56 -18.00 -2.78
C THR A 131 6.25 -16.84 -3.48
N SER A 132 6.39 -15.70 -2.80
CA SER A 132 7.01 -14.51 -3.36
C SER A 132 8.52 -14.66 -3.62
N TYR A 133 9.24 -15.46 -2.82
CA TYR A 133 10.63 -15.81 -3.10
C TYR A 133 10.73 -16.61 -4.40
N LYS A 134 9.92 -17.68 -4.51
CA LYS A 134 9.86 -18.53 -5.71
C LYS A 134 9.50 -17.74 -6.96
N ASP A 135 8.50 -16.86 -6.88
CA ASP A 135 8.08 -16.01 -7.99
C ASP A 135 9.20 -15.07 -8.46
N LYS A 136 9.94 -14.46 -7.55
CA LYS A 136 11.06 -13.58 -7.90
C LYS A 136 12.22 -14.34 -8.54
N VAL A 137 12.56 -15.50 -8.01
CA VAL A 137 13.60 -16.38 -8.59
C VAL A 137 13.19 -16.86 -9.99
N SER A 138 11.93 -17.26 -10.18
CA SER A 138 11.43 -17.71 -11.50
C SER A 138 11.43 -16.59 -12.55
N LYS A 139 11.35 -15.33 -12.12
CA LYS A 139 11.48 -14.14 -12.97
C LYS A 139 12.93 -13.71 -13.24
N GLY A 140 13.91 -14.53 -12.85
CA GLY A 140 15.32 -14.27 -13.09
C GLY A 140 15.97 -13.24 -12.15
N ILE A 141 15.32 -12.87 -11.06
CA ILE A 141 15.91 -12.00 -10.04
C ILE A 141 16.96 -12.81 -9.27
N THR A 142 18.19 -12.31 -9.20
CA THR A 142 19.26 -12.95 -8.42
C THR A 142 18.89 -12.92 -6.93
N PRO A 143 18.73 -14.08 -6.27
CA PRO A 143 18.33 -14.13 -4.88
C PRO A 143 19.46 -13.59 -3.99
N THR A 144 19.11 -12.62 -3.15
CA THR A 144 19.97 -12.16 -2.06
C THR A 144 19.49 -12.74 -0.72
N VAL A 145 20.35 -12.72 0.30
CA VAL A 145 19.95 -13.12 1.66
C VAL A 145 18.75 -12.29 2.12
N GLY A 146 18.76 -10.97 1.91
CA GLY A 146 17.63 -10.11 2.27
C GLY A 146 16.33 -10.48 1.57
N LEU A 147 16.40 -10.89 0.29
CA LEU A 147 15.23 -11.39 -0.45
C LEU A 147 14.73 -12.73 0.08
N PHE A 148 15.59 -13.56 0.63
CA PHE A 148 15.22 -14.84 1.22
C PHE A 148 14.66 -14.67 2.64
N THR A 149 15.22 -13.75 3.44
CA THR A 149 14.89 -13.59 4.85
C THR A 149 13.89 -12.48 5.16
N TYR A 150 13.42 -11.69 4.15
CA TYR A 150 12.46 -10.61 4.41
C TYR A 150 11.16 -11.07 5.12
N PRO A 151 10.67 -12.34 5.01
CA PRO A 151 9.52 -12.77 5.79
C PRO A 151 9.77 -12.77 7.30
N VAL A 152 11.03 -12.97 7.73
CA VAL A 152 11.41 -12.88 9.14
C VAL A 152 11.38 -11.42 9.61
N LEU A 153 11.85 -10.49 8.79
CA LEU A 153 11.74 -9.05 9.06
C LEU A 153 10.27 -8.61 9.14
N MET A 154 9.41 -9.10 8.23
CA MET A 154 7.98 -8.81 8.28
C MET A 154 7.32 -9.38 9.55
N ALA A 155 7.70 -10.58 9.97
CA ALA A 155 7.25 -11.15 11.25
C ALA A 155 7.70 -10.29 12.43
N ALA A 156 8.95 -9.82 12.42
CA ALA A 156 9.46 -8.91 13.44
C ALA A 156 8.70 -7.58 13.48
N ASP A 157 8.35 -6.97 12.34
CA ASP A 157 7.52 -5.75 12.30
C ASP A 157 6.18 -5.95 13.02
N ILE A 158 5.52 -7.08 12.76
CA ILE A 158 4.21 -7.40 13.34
C ILE A 158 4.31 -7.70 14.84
N LEU A 159 5.31 -8.48 15.22
CA LEU A 159 5.45 -8.99 16.57
C LEU A 159 6.07 -7.98 17.53
N ILE A 160 6.91 -7.05 17.05
CA ILE A 160 7.61 -6.07 17.90
C ILE A 160 6.65 -5.13 18.63
N VAL A 161 5.53 -4.79 18.03
CA VAL A 161 4.46 -4.01 18.66
C VAL A 161 3.34 -4.89 19.21
N ARG A 162 3.50 -6.22 19.17
CA ARG A 162 2.52 -7.21 19.62
C ARG A 162 1.15 -7.00 18.95
N SER A 163 1.17 -6.76 17.63
CA SER A 163 -0.06 -6.59 16.85
C SER A 163 -0.88 -7.88 16.85
N ASN A 164 -2.19 -7.77 17.06
CA ASN A 164 -3.12 -8.89 17.01
C ASN A 164 -4.03 -8.84 15.78
N LEU A 165 -3.97 -7.76 14.99
CA LEU A 165 -4.78 -7.57 13.77
C LEU A 165 -3.96 -6.94 12.66
N VAL A 166 -3.88 -7.60 11.52
CA VAL A 166 -3.07 -7.15 10.38
C VAL A 166 -3.94 -7.06 9.13
N PRO A 167 -4.29 -5.84 8.67
CA PRO A 167 -4.99 -5.66 7.41
C PRO A 167 -4.05 -6.00 6.25
N VAL A 168 -4.40 -7.04 5.50
CA VAL A 168 -3.59 -7.56 4.38
C VAL A 168 -4.44 -7.89 3.16
N GLY A 169 -3.85 -7.80 1.98
CA GLY A 169 -4.38 -8.41 0.77
C GLY A 169 -4.25 -9.93 0.78
N LYS A 170 -5.03 -10.62 -0.04
CA LYS A 170 -5.02 -12.09 -0.15
C LYS A 170 -3.63 -12.66 -0.46
N ASP A 171 -2.81 -11.91 -1.19
CA ASP A 171 -1.43 -12.26 -1.55
C ASP A 171 -0.45 -12.23 -0.36
N GLN A 172 -0.82 -11.60 0.76
CA GLN A 172 -0.01 -11.51 1.97
C GLN A 172 -0.42 -12.49 3.08
N VAL A 173 -1.50 -13.24 2.90
CA VAL A 173 -2.01 -14.19 3.91
C VAL A 173 -0.93 -15.22 4.27
N GLN A 174 -0.20 -15.76 3.29
CA GLN A 174 0.88 -16.72 3.54
C GLN A 174 1.98 -16.14 4.44
N HIS A 175 2.34 -14.86 4.27
CA HIS A 175 3.36 -14.23 5.13
C HIS A 175 2.86 -14.07 6.56
N LEU A 176 1.56 -13.86 6.75
CA LEU A 176 0.99 -13.80 8.09
C LEU A 176 0.91 -15.18 8.75
N GLU A 177 0.62 -16.24 7.96
CA GLU A 177 0.74 -17.63 8.43
C GLU A 177 2.18 -17.94 8.88
N MET A 178 3.17 -17.56 8.07
CA MET A 178 4.58 -17.69 8.45
C MET A 178 4.93 -16.90 9.73
N THR A 179 4.32 -15.71 9.92
CA THR A 179 4.49 -14.93 11.14
C THR A 179 3.95 -15.65 12.37
N ARG A 180 2.76 -16.29 12.24
CA ARG A 180 2.19 -17.13 13.32
C ARG A 180 3.07 -18.32 13.65
N ASP A 181 3.60 -18.99 12.62
CA ASP A 181 4.55 -20.09 12.81
C ASP A 181 5.79 -19.63 13.60
N MET A 182 6.40 -18.49 13.20
CA MET A 182 7.57 -17.94 13.88
C MET A 182 7.29 -17.52 15.33
N ALA A 183 6.12 -16.91 15.57
CA ALA A 183 5.68 -16.58 16.93
C ALA A 183 5.51 -17.85 17.78
N GLY A 184 4.88 -18.89 17.21
CA GLY A 184 4.72 -20.19 17.86
C GLY A 184 6.06 -20.88 18.17
N TYR A 185 7.00 -20.86 17.22
CA TYR A 185 8.35 -21.45 17.44
C TYR A 185 9.09 -20.74 18.57
N PHE A 186 9.02 -19.40 18.62
CA PHE A 186 9.62 -18.64 19.70
C PHE A 186 8.96 -18.97 21.04
N ASN A 187 7.63 -18.88 21.12
CA ASN A 187 6.89 -19.12 22.34
C ASN A 187 7.09 -20.55 22.87
N GLN A 188 7.20 -21.53 21.98
CA GLN A 188 7.48 -22.92 22.36
C GLN A 188 8.94 -23.14 22.84
N ALA A 189 9.89 -22.43 22.22
CA ALA A 189 11.33 -22.60 22.54
C ALA A 189 11.73 -21.89 23.82
N TYR A 190 11.05 -20.79 24.18
CA TYR A 190 11.43 -19.92 25.28
C TYR A 190 10.24 -19.66 26.22
N ASP A 191 9.54 -18.50 26.07
CA ASP A 191 8.41 -18.09 26.89
C ASP A 191 7.26 -17.59 26.00
N ASP A 192 6.01 -17.60 26.50
CA ASP A 192 4.81 -17.12 25.80
C ASP A 192 4.78 -15.57 25.72
N VAL A 193 5.57 -15.01 24.80
CA VAL A 193 5.75 -13.57 24.62
C VAL A 193 4.82 -13.00 23.54
N PHE A 194 4.68 -13.70 22.40
CA PHE A 194 4.01 -13.16 21.24
C PHE A 194 2.53 -13.60 21.13
N PRO A 195 1.60 -12.65 20.88
CA PRO A 195 0.25 -13.02 20.50
C PRO A 195 0.23 -13.64 19.11
N GLU A 196 -0.83 -14.39 18.81
CA GLU A 196 -1.08 -14.89 17.45
C GLU A 196 -1.79 -13.81 16.63
N PRO A 197 -1.13 -13.20 15.61
CA PRO A 197 -1.74 -12.16 14.81
C PRO A 197 -2.77 -12.75 13.84
N ARG A 198 -3.90 -12.03 13.65
CA ARG A 198 -4.97 -12.42 12.74
C ARG A 198 -5.00 -11.49 11.52
N GLU A 199 -5.32 -12.06 10.36
CA GLU A 199 -5.57 -11.29 9.16
C GLU A 199 -6.90 -10.54 9.24
N MET A 200 -6.90 -9.33 8.71
CA MET A 200 -8.11 -8.62 8.35
C MET A 200 -8.14 -8.49 6.83
N LEU A 201 -8.87 -9.37 6.19
CA LEU A 201 -9.09 -9.28 4.75
C LEU A 201 -10.04 -8.12 4.48
N GLY A 202 -9.60 -7.16 3.67
CA GLY A 202 -10.49 -6.10 3.19
C GLY A 202 -11.31 -6.58 2.00
N ASP A 203 -12.52 -6.06 1.87
CA ASP A 203 -13.33 -6.16 0.64
C ASP A 203 -12.75 -5.23 -0.45
N ALA A 204 -11.44 -5.35 -0.67
CA ALA A 204 -10.76 -4.52 -1.64
C ALA A 204 -11.13 -4.96 -3.06
N PRO A 205 -11.83 -4.12 -3.82
CA PRO A 205 -12.17 -4.46 -5.19
C PRO A 205 -10.89 -4.56 -6.03
N THR A 206 -10.88 -5.46 -7.01
CA THR A 206 -9.86 -5.42 -8.04
C THR A 206 -10.07 -4.16 -8.86
N VAL A 207 -9.10 -3.24 -8.82
CA VAL A 207 -9.14 -1.98 -9.57
C VAL A 207 -8.57 -2.24 -10.96
N PRO A 208 -9.36 -2.07 -12.04
CA PRO A 208 -8.83 -2.20 -13.39
C PRO A 208 -7.88 -1.04 -13.72
N GLY A 209 -6.81 -1.34 -14.43
CA GLY A 209 -5.92 -0.36 -15.02
C GLY A 209 -6.51 0.28 -16.29
N THR A 210 -5.74 1.17 -16.90
CA THR A 210 -6.17 1.83 -18.15
C THR A 210 -6.33 0.86 -19.32
N ASP A 211 -5.72 -0.32 -19.25
CA ASP A 211 -5.77 -1.43 -20.21
C ASP A 211 -6.82 -2.50 -19.88
N GLY A 212 -7.51 -2.37 -18.74
CA GLY A 212 -8.50 -3.33 -18.25
C GLY A 212 -7.93 -4.49 -17.44
N GLN A 213 -6.61 -4.67 -17.37
CA GLN A 213 -5.99 -5.63 -16.46
C GLN A 213 -5.94 -5.05 -15.03
N LYS A 214 -5.53 -5.84 -14.04
CA LYS A 214 -5.32 -5.33 -12.68
C LYS A 214 -4.35 -4.14 -12.72
N MET A 215 -4.73 -3.02 -12.11
CA MET A 215 -3.89 -1.83 -12.05
C MET A 215 -2.57 -2.11 -11.33
N SER A 216 -1.45 -1.87 -12.02
CA SER A 216 -0.10 -2.12 -11.51
C SER A 216 0.92 -1.21 -12.20
N LYS A 217 1.90 -0.72 -11.42
CA LYS A 217 3.04 0.04 -11.95
C LYS A 217 3.84 -0.76 -12.98
N SER A 218 3.97 -2.06 -12.78
CA SER A 218 4.70 -2.96 -13.68
C SER A 218 4.10 -3.04 -15.09
N TYR A 219 2.78 -2.79 -15.21
CA TYR A 219 2.09 -2.77 -16.51
C TYR A 219 1.97 -1.38 -17.13
N GLY A 220 2.37 -0.34 -16.38
CA GLY A 220 2.25 1.05 -16.86
C GLY A 220 0.79 1.52 -17.04
N ASN A 221 -0.17 0.84 -16.43
CA ASN A 221 -1.61 1.03 -16.61
C ASN A 221 -2.28 1.77 -15.43
N THR A 222 -1.52 2.61 -14.71
CA THR A 222 -1.98 3.26 -13.49
C THR A 222 -2.66 4.60 -13.72
N ILE A 223 -3.60 4.94 -12.84
CA ILE A 223 -4.12 6.31 -12.66
C ILE A 223 -3.61 6.78 -11.29
N GLU A 224 -2.68 7.73 -11.29
CA GLU A 224 -2.07 8.26 -10.07
C GLU A 224 -3.06 9.15 -9.31
N ILE A 225 -3.12 9.01 -7.97
CA ILE A 225 -4.07 9.74 -7.11
C ILE A 225 -3.80 11.24 -7.14
N PHE A 226 -2.53 11.62 -7.13
CA PHE A 226 -2.08 13.02 -7.07
C PHE A 226 -1.79 13.62 -8.44
N ALA A 227 -2.09 12.91 -9.54
CA ALA A 227 -2.05 13.51 -10.87
C ALA A 227 -3.16 14.56 -11.02
N GLU A 228 -2.87 15.66 -11.71
CA GLU A 228 -3.78 16.78 -11.95
C GLU A 228 -3.78 17.21 -13.42
N GLY A 229 -4.80 17.97 -13.81
CA GLY A 229 -4.87 18.66 -15.10
C GLY A 229 -4.71 17.71 -16.29
N LYS A 230 -3.75 18.04 -17.18
CA LYS A 230 -3.52 17.28 -18.42
C LYS A 230 -3.09 15.84 -18.15
N ALA A 231 -2.26 15.59 -17.13
CA ALA A 231 -1.76 14.25 -16.83
C ALA A 231 -2.90 13.31 -16.41
N LEU A 232 -3.75 13.74 -15.46
CA LEU A 232 -4.91 12.96 -15.04
C LEU A 232 -5.90 12.76 -16.20
N LYS A 233 -6.21 13.83 -16.92
CA LYS A 233 -7.11 13.75 -18.09
C LYS A 233 -6.59 12.75 -19.13
N THR A 234 -5.31 12.77 -19.45
CA THR A 234 -4.70 11.83 -20.41
C THR A 234 -4.84 10.39 -19.92
N ALA A 235 -4.56 10.11 -18.64
CA ALA A 235 -4.69 8.76 -18.07
C ALA A 235 -6.16 8.27 -18.14
N VAL A 236 -7.13 9.09 -17.74
CA VAL A 236 -8.56 8.72 -17.73
C VAL A 236 -9.09 8.55 -19.15
N MET A 237 -8.74 9.47 -20.06
CA MET A 237 -9.19 9.38 -21.46
C MET A 237 -8.53 8.22 -22.20
N GLY A 238 -7.36 7.74 -21.73
CA GLY A 238 -6.67 6.56 -22.25
C GLY A 238 -7.24 5.22 -21.80
N VAL A 239 -8.22 5.18 -20.89
CA VAL A 239 -8.84 3.90 -20.47
C VAL A 239 -9.46 3.21 -21.68
N VAL A 240 -9.05 1.94 -21.89
CA VAL A 240 -9.50 1.14 -23.04
C VAL A 240 -10.99 0.83 -22.93
N THR A 241 -11.70 0.98 -24.04
CA THR A 241 -13.10 0.62 -24.26
C THR A 241 -13.21 -0.25 -25.49
N ASP A 242 -14.34 -0.94 -25.64
CA ASP A 242 -14.63 -1.65 -26.89
C ASP A 242 -14.94 -0.67 -28.04
N SER A 243 -15.21 -1.21 -29.23
CA SER A 243 -15.49 -0.47 -30.46
C SER A 243 -16.98 -0.27 -30.73
N THR A 244 -17.85 -0.43 -29.73
CA THR A 244 -19.29 -0.23 -29.87
C THR A 244 -19.58 1.18 -30.40
N PRO A 245 -20.35 1.33 -31.52
CA PRO A 245 -20.73 2.62 -32.10
C PRO A 245 -21.44 3.54 -31.09
N LEU A 246 -21.39 4.85 -31.36
CA LEU A 246 -21.89 5.87 -30.43
C LEU A 246 -23.37 5.68 -30.09
N GLU A 247 -24.18 5.37 -31.11
CA GLU A 247 -25.63 5.26 -31.02
C GLU A 247 -26.12 3.90 -30.50
N GLU A 248 -25.22 2.91 -30.45
CA GLU A 248 -25.59 1.56 -30.04
C GLU A 248 -25.52 1.40 -28.51
N PRO A 249 -26.40 0.57 -27.93
CA PRO A 249 -26.32 0.20 -26.51
C PRO A 249 -24.96 -0.41 -26.13
N LYS A 250 -24.42 0.04 -25.01
CA LYS A 250 -23.12 -0.41 -24.45
C LYS A 250 -23.35 -1.27 -23.23
N ASN A 251 -22.46 -2.26 -22.99
CA ASN A 251 -22.54 -3.10 -21.81
C ASN A 251 -21.75 -2.48 -20.65
N PRO A 252 -22.40 -1.99 -19.57
CA PRO A 252 -21.69 -1.44 -18.43
C PRO A 252 -20.87 -2.49 -17.68
N GLU A 253 -21.29 -3.76 -17.65
CA GLU A 253 -20.64 -4.79 -16.83
C GLU A 253 -19.27 -5.24 -17.35
N THR A 254 -19.02 -5.04 -18.65
CA THR A 254 -17.72 -5.36 -19.27
C THR A 254 -16.86 -4.13 -19.53
N CYS A 255 -17.35 -2.93 -19.19
CA CYS A 255 -16.66 -1.67 -19.47
C CYS A 255 -15.74 -1.25 -18.33
N ASN A 256 -14.44 -1.10 -18.62
CA ASN A 256 -13.43 -0.66 -17.64
C ASN A 256 -13.73 0.73 -17.05
N VAL A 257 -14.25 1.65 -17.87
CA VAL A 257 -14.64 3.00 -17.40
C VAL A 257 -15.76 2.91 -16.38
N PHE A 258 -16.75 2.06 -16.62
CA PHE A 258 -17.86 1.84 -15.69
C PHE A 258 -17.37 1.17 -14.39
N ALA A 259 -16.49 0.17 -14.50
CA ALA A 259 -15.90 -0.49 -13.34
C ALA A 259 -15.11 0.49 -12.45
N LEU A 260 -14.31 1.39 -13.05
CA LEU A 260 -13.64 2.47 -12.34
C LEU A 260 -14.62 3.47 -11.73
N TYR A 261 -15.65 3.86 -12.47
CA TYR A 261 -16.66 4.82 -11.99
C TYR A 261 -17.39 4.30 -10.74
N LYS A 262 -17.75 3.03 -10.70
CA LYS A 262 -18.41 2.37 -9.53
C LYS A 262 -17.60 2.52 -8.23
N LEU A 263 -16.27 2.65 -8.29
CA LEU A 263 -15.45 2.83 -7.08
C LEU A 263 -15.71 4.16 -6.35
N PHE A 264 -16.26 5.14 -7.06
CA PHE A 264 -16.52 6.50 -6.56
C PHE A 264 -18.01 6.84 -6.46
N ALA A 265 -18.84 6.07 -7.13
CA ALA A 265 -20.27 6.36 -7.29
C ALA A 265 -21.11 5.73 -6.18
N THR A 266 -22.20 6.37 -5.83
CA THR A 266 -23.27 5.74 -5.08
C THR A 266 -23.98 4.71 -5.96
N ALA A 267 -24.77 3.80 -5.36
CA ALA A 267 -25.56 2.82 -6.12
C ALA A 267 -26.51 3.48 -7.12
N GLY A 268 -27.13 4.63 -6.75
CA GLY A 268 -28.02 5.39 -7.63
C GLY A 268 -27.27 5.99 -8.83
N GLU A 269 -26.11 6.59 -8.62
CA GLU A 269 -25.29 7.16 -9.71
C GLU A 269 -24.77 6.06 -10.65
N ALA A 270 -24.38 4.92 -10.11
CA ALA A 270 -23.96 3.77 -10.92
C ALA A 270 -25.13 3.24 -11.77
N ALA A 271 -26.34 3.13 -11.20
CA ALA A 271 -27.53 2.73 -11.94
C ALA A 271 -27.89 3.72 -13.06
N GLN A 272 -27.81 5.03 -12.80
CA GLN A 272 -28.06 6.07 -13.81
C GLN A 272 -27.05 5.99 -14.96
N LEU A 273 -25.76 5.80 -14.66
CA LEU A 273 -24.76 5.65 -15.71
C LEU A 273 -24.97 4.35 -16.51
N ALA A 274 -25.32 3.24 -15.85
CA ALA A 274 -25.63 1.99 -16.52
C ALA A 274 -26.82 2.11 -17.47
N GLU A 275 -27.84 2.89 -17.09
CA GLU A 275 -28.99 3.16 -17.95
C GLU A 275 -28.61 3.99 -19.20
N GLN A 276 -27.74 4.98 -19.05
CA GLN A 276 -27.20 5.75 -20.18
C GLN A 276 -26.36 4.88 -21.13
N TYR A 277 -25.66 3.87 -20.61
CA TYR A 277 -24.95 2.90 -21.45
C TYR A 277 -25.89 2.04 -22.28
N ARG A 278 -26.99 1.56 -21.66
CA ARG A 278 -28.00 0.71 -22.34
C ARG A 278 -28.89 1.49 -23.25
N ASN A 279 -29.14 2.77 -22.96
CA ASN A 279 -29.94 3.68 -23.77
C ASN A 279 -29.16 4.97 -24.06
N PRO A 280 -28.30 4.97 -25.10
CA PRO A 280 -27.43 6.11 -25.41
C PRO A 280 -28.19 7.40 -25.72
N MET A 281 -29.46 7.30 -26.20
CA MET A 281 -30.29 8.46 -26.48
C MET A 281 -31.01 9.03 -25.25
N LEU A 282 -30.95 8.36 -24.11
CA LEU A 282 -31.51 8.87 -22.84
C LEU A 282 -30.88 10.23 -22.50
N ASN A 283 -31.75 11.25 -22.30
CA ASN A 283 -31.34 12.65 -22.06
C ASN A 283 -30.49 13.26 -23.19
N ALA A 284 -30.69 12.84 -24.44
CA ALA A 284 -29.96 13.38 -25.61
C ALA A 284 -30.11 14.90 -25.77
N ASP A 285 -31.26 15.50 -25.39
CA ASP A 285 -31.48 16.94 -25.43
C ASP A 285 -30.42 17.73 -24.63
N ALA A 286 -30.05 17.23 -23.48
CA ALA A 286 -28.96 17.83 -22.67
C ALA A 286 -27.61 17.79 -23.40
N ARG A 287 -27.46 16.93 -24.38
CA ARG A 287 -26.25 16.76 -25.21
C ARG A 287 -26.50 17.24 -26.68
N LYS A 288 -27.44 18.16 -26.88
CA LYS A 288 -27.76 18.72 -28.20
C LYS A 288 -28.16 17.63 -29.23
N GLY A 289 -28.96 16.65 -28.80
CA GLY A 289 -29.40 15.53 -29.63
C GLY A 289 -28.37 14.41 -29.86
N ARG A 290 -27.16 14.51 -29.26
CA ARG A 290 -26.09 13.51 -29.41
C ARG A 290 -26.27 12.34 -28.43
N ALA A 291 -26.00 11.12 -28.89
CA ALA A 291 -26.00 9.94 -28.08
C ALA A 291 -24.88 9.99 -27.02
N PHE A 292 -25.05 9.27 -25.91
CA PHE A 292 -24.05 9.10 -24.83
C PHE A 292 -22.95 8.14 -25.26
N GLY A 293 -21.69 8.58 -25.16
CA GLY A 293 -20.54 7.79 -25.55
C GLY A 293 -19.54 7.53 -24.42
N TYR A 294 -18.55 6.70 -24.70
CA TYR A 294 -17.45 6.44 -23.75
C TYR A 294 -16.69 7.72 -23.36
N GLY A 295 -16.59 8.70 -24.25
CA GLY A 295 -16.02 10.00 -23.93
C GLY A 295 -16.75 10.72 -22.80
N ASP A 296 -18.10 10.68 -22.82
CA ASP A 296 -18.92 11.28 -21.75
C ASP A 296 -18.73 10.53 -20.43
N ALA A 297 -18.71 9.21 -20.45
CA ALA A 297 -18.46 8.38 -19.29
C ALA A 297 -17.07 8.64 -18.68
N LYS A 298 -16.03 8.80 -19.51
CA LYS A 298 -14.68 9.17 -19.07
C LYS A 298 -14.65 10.56 -18.44
N GLN A 299 -15.42 11.53 -18.94
CA GLN A 299 -15.54 12.84 -18.30
C GLN A 299 -16.22 12.75 -16.92
N LEU A 300 -17.26 11.93 -16.79
CA LEU A 300 -17.90 11.68 -15.48
C LEU A 300 -16.94 11.02 -14.50
N LEU A 301 -16.15 10.04 -14.95
CA LEU A 301 -15.11 9.40 -14.14
C LEU A 301 -14.06 10.43 -13.70
N LEU A 302 -13.57 11.27 -14.62
CA LEU A 302 -12.60 12.33 -14.31
C LEU A 302 -13.14 13.26 -13.22
N ALA A 303 -14.39 13.71 -13.35
CA ALA A 303 -15.03 14.57 -12.36
C ALA A 303 -15.14 13.89 -10.98
N LYS A 304 -15.44 12.59 -10.93
CA LYS A 304 -15.48 11.82 -9.68
C LYS A 304 -14.11 11.71 -9.02
N ILE A 305 -13.06 11.45 -9.79
CA ILE A 305 -11.69 11.38 -9.32
C ILE A 305 -11.26 12.75 -8.76
N ASP A 306 -11.54 13.84 -9.47
CA ASP A 306 -11.20 15.19 -9.03
C ASP A 306 -11.98 15.58 -7.77
N ALA A 307 -13.27 15.29 -7.69
CA ALA A 307 -14.07 15.55 -6.49
C ALA A 307 -13.55 14.76 -5.27
N ARG A 308 -13.12 13.51 -5.47
CA ARG A 308 -12.62 12.66 -4.38
C ARG A 308 -11.25 13.07 -3.87
N PHE A 309 -10.32 13.37 -4.77
CA PHE A 309 -8.92 13.57 -4.42
C PHE A 309 -8.46 15.04 -4.48
N GLY A 310 -9.28 15.95 -4.99
CA GLY A 310 -8.95 17.38 -5.02
C GLY A 310 -8.53 17.93 -3.66
N PRO A 311 -9.33 17.74 -2.59
CA PRO A 311 -8.95 18.20 -1.25
C PRO A 311 -7.63 17.57 -0.74
N ALA A 312 -7.39 16.30 -1.03
CA ALA A 312 -6.15 15.63 -0.66
C ALA A 312 -4.94 16.17 -1.44
N ARG A 313 -5.10 16.53 -2.72
CA ARG A 313 -4.05 17.15 -3.53
C ARG A 313 -3.63 18.51 -2.97
N GLU A 314 -4.60 19.35 -2.58
CA GLU A 314 -4.30 20.64 -1.94
C GLU A 314 -3.61 20.46 -0.60
N ARG A 315 -4.08 19.53 0.24
CA ARG A 315 -3.42 19.20 1.51
C ARG A 315 -2.00 18.67 1.29
N ARG A 316 -1.77 17.85 0.27
CA ARG A 316 -0.42 17.37 -0.08
C ARG A 316 0.53 18.50 -0.46
N LYS A 317 0.05 19.49 -1.22
CA LYS A 317 0.84 20.67 -1.59
C LYS A 317 1.24 21.48 -0.35
N GLN A 318 0.30 21.67 0.58
CA GLN A 318 0.56 22.37 1.86
C GLN A 318 1.62 21.63 2.68
N LEU A 319 1.47 20.30 2.86
CA LEU A 319 2.43 19.47 3.57
C LEU A 319 3.81 19.45 2.88
N ALA A 320 3.85 19.44 1.55
CA ALA A 320 5.10 19.46 0.80
C ALA A 320 5.86 20.80 0.94
N ALA A 321 5.13 21.88 1.20
CA ALA A 321 5.71 23.20 1.49
C ALA A 321 6.24 23.32 2.94
N ASP A 322 5.84 22.41 3.83
CA ASP A 322 6.29 22.35 5.22
C ASP A 322 6.87 20.95 5.56
N PRO A 323 8.09 20.64 5.08
CA PRO A 323 8.71 19.34 5.33
C PRO A 323 9.07 19.12 6.81
N VAL A 324 9.18 20.17 7.61
CA VAL A 324 9.48 20.06 9.06
C VAL A 324 8.30 19.40 9.77
N THR A 325 7.09 19.86 9.53
CA THR A 325 5.87 19.25 10.10
C THR A 325 5.77 17.76 9.75
N VAL A 326 6.05 17.36 8.50
CA VAL A 326 6.01 15.96 8.10
C VAL A 326 7.06 15.13 8.83
N GLU A 327 8.28 15.65 8.94
CA GLU A 327 9.37 14.98 9.67
C GLU A 327 9.06 14.85 11.18
N ASP A 328 8.47 15.88 11.79
CA ASP A 328 8.08 15.87 13.20
C ASP A 328 6.99 14.81 13.48
N VAL A 329 6.03 14.65 12.57
CA VAL A 329 5.02 13.56 12.64
C VAL A 329 5.70 12.18 12.64
N LEU A 330 6.59 11.94 11.68
CA LEU A 330 7.29 10.65 11.59
C LEU A 330 8.14 10.37 12.83
N ARG A 331 8.87 11.36 13.33
CA ARG A 331 9.67 11.25 14.57
C ARG A 331 8.81 11.03 15.81
N ALA A 332 7.66 11.70 15.89
CA ALA A 332 6.72 11.48 17.00
C ALA A 332 6.16 10.06 16.97
N GLY A 333 5.77 9.57 15.78
CA GLY A 333 5.34 8.19 15.57
C GLY A 333 6.44 7.18 15.92
N ALA A 334 7.67 7.43 15.47
CA ALA A 334 8.82 6.59 15.79
C ALA A 334 9.08 6.48 17.30
N ARG A 335 8.99 7.59 18.05
CA ARG A 335 9.11 7.55 19.52
C ARG A 335 8.04 6.69 20.18
N LYS A 336 6.78 6.79 19.73
CA LYS A 336 5.67 5.95 20.23
C LYS A 336 5.91 4.47 19.89
N ALA A 337 6.27 4.17 18.64
CA ALA A 337 6.55 2.80 18.19
C ALA A 337 7.74 2.18 18.92
N ARG A 338 8.86 2.93 19.10
CA ARG A 338 10.03 2.47 19.86
C ARG A 338 9.71 2.20 21.31
N ALA A 339 8.85 2.99 21.95
CA ALA A 339 8.44 2.75 23.32
C ALA A 339 7.75 1.38 23.48
N GLU A 340 6.88 1.01 22.53
CA GLU A 340 6.27 -0.33 22.51
C GLU A 340 7.28 -1.43 22.12
N ALA A 341 8.08 -1.18 21.11
CA ALA A 341 9.10 -2.10 20.64
C ALA A 341 10.09 -2.48 21.75
N ARG A 342 10.55 -1.53 22.54
CA ARG A 342 11.46 -1.76 23.68
C ARG A 342 10.81 -2.60 24.77
N LYS A 343 9.52 -2.40 25.07
CA LYS A 343 8.79 -3.26 26.03
C LYS A 343 8.78 -4.71 25.56
N THR A 344 8.46 -4.93 24.29
CA THR A 344 8.44 -6.27 23.71
C THR A 344 9.84 -6.89 23.68
N LEU A 345 10.84 -6.12 23.25
CA LEU A 345 12.22 -6.60 23.17
C LEU A 345 12.81 -6.92 24.56
N ALA A 346 12.40 -6.20 25.60
CA ALA A 346 12.79 -6.53 26.96
C ALA A 346 12.27 -7.91 27.39
N LEU A 347 11.00 -8.24 27.07
CA LEU A 347 10.42 -9.56 27.31
C LEU A 347 11.16 -10.65 26.50
N VAL A 348 11.43 -10.37 25.23
CA VAL A 348 12.18 -11.29 24.35
C VAL A 348 13.59 -11.56 24.89
N ARG A 349 14.32 -10.51 25.26
CA ARG A 349 15.66 -10.64 25.84
C ARG A 349 15.66 -11.44 27.15
N GLN A 350 14.69 -11.19 28.02
CA GLN A 350 14.51 -11.97 29.25
C GLN A 350 14.26 -13.44 28.93
N ALA A 351 13.35 -13.74 28.00
CA ALA A 351 13.00 -15.10 27.60
C ALA A 351 14.20 -15.89 27.07
N VAL A 352 15.06 -15.26 26.24
CA VAL A 352 16.26 -15.91 25.67
C VAL A 352 17.48 -15.83 26.61
N GLY A 353 17.36 -15.29 27.84
CA GLY A 353 18.46 -15.19 28.81
C GLY A 353 19.50 -14.09 28.53
N MET A 354 19.17 -13.09 27.72
CA MET A 354 20.02 -11.93 27.45
C MET A 354 19.85 -10.84 28.53
N ALA A 355 20.89 -10.06 28.77
CA ALA A 355 20.79 -8.88 29.63
C ALA A 355 19.80 -7.86 29.08
N ALA A 356 19.18 -7.08 29.96
CA ALA A 356 18.36 -5.93 29.55
C ALA A 356 19.17 -5.00 28.65
N ALA A 357 18.50 -4.37 27.66
CA ALA A 357 19.14 -3.34 26.86
C ALA A 357 19.55 -2.16 27.76
N PRO A 358 20.69 -1.49 27.49
CA PRO A 358 21.08 -0.29 28.23
C PRO A 358 19.95 0.75 28.20
N ALA A 359 19.70 1.42 29.31
CA ALA A 359 18.84 2.60 29.33
C ALA A 359 19.54 3.72 28.55
N GLU A 360 18.86 4.36 27.60
CA GLU A 360 19.34 5.59 26.95
C GLU A 360 19.05 6.81 27.80
#